data_91869fb76656792fa205eafab10ec08f
#
_entry.id   91869fb76656792fa205eafab10ec08f
#
_cell.length_a   1.000
_cell.length_b   1.000
_cell.length_c   1.000
_cell.angle_alpha   90.00
_cell.angle_beta   90.00
_cell.angle_gamma   90.00
#
_symmetry.space_group_name_H-M   'P 1'
#
loop_
_entity.id
_entity.type
_entity.pdbx_description
1 polymer ?
#
loop_
_entity_poly.entity_id
_entity_poly.type
_entity_poly.pdbx_seq_one_letter_code
_entity_poly.pdbx_strand_id
1 'polypeptide(L)'
;MNRNTPTLLFFALLSVQALPASAAEPAVAPVKVIMDATVANWAGGDSDWQDLFDAAHLRKLFSAEFIRGYQTAQNYPATEDGISPFDYDVIVGGQDACPLENLTIAPAPAAGGRTEVLVRFQKARCMGTDAASQAFTEVRFEVVTEAGKPVVDDILTTDDAGKPNSLKAAMQDIVKQQ
;
A
#
# COMPACT_ATOMS: atom_id res chain seq x y z
N MET A 1 70.66 6.14 12.26
CA MET A 1 69.94 5.43 11.17
C MET A 1 68.49 5.39 11.53
N ASN A 2 67.68 6.40 11.07
CA ASN A 2 66.20 6.49 11.27
C ASN A 2 65.52 5.91 10.06
N ARG A 3 64.66 4.87 10.28
CA ARG A 3 63.81 4.29 9.25
C ARG A 3 62.42 4.75 9.53
N ASN A 4 61.92 5.75 8.77
CA ASN A 4 60.53 6.16 8.74
C ASN A 4 59.74 5.18 7.86
N THR A 5 58.75 4.51 8.45
CA THR A 5 57.79 3.68 7.73
C THR A 5 56.52 4.53 7.47
N PRO A 6 56.04 4.70 6.24
CA PRO A 6 54.79 5.40 5.99
C PRO A 6 53.59 4.46 6.23
N THR A 7 52.71 4.88 7.09
CA THR A 7 51.38 4.24 7.31
C THR A 7 50.45 4.63 6.18
N LEU A 8 50.10 3.68 5.33
CA LEU A 8 49.05 3.84 4.32
C LEU A 8 47.65 3.74 4.97
N LEU A 9 46.96 4.84 5.04
CA LEU A 9 45.51 4.84 5.37
C LEU A 9 44.68 4.42 4.13
N PHE A 10 44.06 3.26 4.21
CA PHE A 10 43.06 2.83 3.24
C PHE A 10 41.70 3.50 3.57
N PHE A 11 41.30 4.45 2.77
CA PHE A 11 39.95 4.96 2.77
C PHE A 11 39.04 3.99 1.98
N ALA A 12 38.17 3.25 2.68
CA ALA A 12 37.13 2.46 2.06
C ALA A 12 35.99 3.42 1.65
N LEU A 13 35.84 3.68 0.34
CA LEU A 13 34.66 4.35 -0.21
C LEU A 13 33.48 3.37 -0.15
N LEU A 14 32.53 3.61 0.75
CA LEU A 14 31.20 3.01 0.67
C LEU A 14 30.46 3.64 -0.52
N SER A 15 30.37 2.92 -1.62
CA SER A 15 29.51 3.28 -2.74
C SER A 15 28.06 2.95 -2.36
N VAL A 16 27.27 3.96 -2.04
CA VAL A 16 25.82 3.87 -1.98
C VAL A 16 25.33 3.67 -3.41
N GLN A 17 24.95 2.45 -3.74
CA GLN A 17 24.33 2.15 -5.04
C GLN A 17 22.88 2.65 -5.01
N ALA A 18 22.61 3.76 -5.65
CA ALA A 18 21.25 4.19 -5.99
C ALA A 18 20.64 3.15 -6.93
N LEU A 19 19.51 2.56 -6.55
CA LEU A 19 18.74 1.68 -7.42
C LEU A 19 18.32 2.45 -8.69
N PRO A 20 18.32 1.81 -9.86
CA PRO A 20 17.96 2.49 -11.10
C PRO A 20 16.51 2.99 -11.03
N ALA A 21 16.30 4.26 -11.28
CA ALA A 21 14.98 4.91 -11.37
C ALA A 21 14.01 4.20 -12.34
N SER A 22 14.53 3.38 -13.24
CA SER A 22 13.78 2.62 -14.26
C SER A 22 12.84 1.54 -13.71
N ALA A 23 13.03 1.03 -12.49
CA ALA A 23 12.15 0.00 -11.91
C ALA A 23 11.02 0.60 -11.03
N ALA A 24 11.15 1.84 -10.63
CA ALA A 24 10.22 2.51 -9.72
C ALA A 24 8.95 3.01 -10.42
N GLU A 25 9.07 3.58 -11.62
CA GLU A 25 7.93 4.09 -12.40
C GLU A 25 6.87 3.01 -12.74
N PRO A 26 7.24 1.81 -13.24
CA PRO A 26 6.26 0.76 -13.51
C PRO A 26 5.49 0.31 -12.26
N ALA A 27 6.11 0.33 -11.07
CA ALA A 27 5.47 -0.10 -9.83
C ALA A 27 4.33 0.83 -9.39
N VAL A 28 4.36 2.10 -9.78
CA VAL A 28 3.29 3.07 -9.47
C VAL A 28 2.01 2.77 -10.25
N ALA A 29 2.09 2.13 -11.43
CA ALA A 29 0.95 1.96 -12.31
C ALA A 29 -0.26 1.22 -11.68
N PRO A 30 -0.12 0.02 -11.06
CA PRO A 30 -1.26 -0.64 -10.42
C PRO A 30 -1.80 0.15 -9.22
N VAL A 31 -0.92 0.81 -8.45
CA VAL A 31 -1.31 1.63 -7.30
C VAL A 31 -2.12 2.84 -7.76
N LYS A 32 -1.72 3.47 -8.86
CA LYS A 32 -2.48 4.60 -9.43
C LYS A 32 -3.91 4.18 -9.81
N VAL A 33 -4.10 3.03 -10.44
CA VAL A 33 -5.44 2.52 -10.80
C VAL A 33 -6.30 2.31 -9.54
N ILE A 34 -5.73 1.72 -8.49
CA ILE A 34 -6.39 1.52 -7.20
C ILE A 34 -6.79 2.86 -6.61
N MET A 35 -5.88 3.82 -6.57
CA MET A 35 -6.16 5.13 -5.97
C MET A 35 -7.13 5.97 -6.80
N ASP A 36 -7.11 5.87 -8.13
CA ASP A 36 -8.10 6.54 -8.99
C ASP A 36 -9.53 6.03 -8.67
N ALA A 37 -9.70 4.71 -8.48
CA ALA A 37 -10.97 4.13 -8.06
C ALA A 37 -11.36 4.54 -6.63
N THR A 38 -10.41 4.50 -5.68
CA THR A 38 -10.65 4.95 -4.30
C THR A 38 -11.07 6.42 -4.26
N VAL A 39 -10.41 7.30 -4.99
CA VAL A 39 -10.80 8.73 -5.08
C VAL A 39 -12.21 8.87 -5.65
N ALA A 40 -12.55 8.12 -6.70
CA ALA A 40 -13.90 8.16 -7.29
C ALA A 40 -14.96 7.66 -6.30
N ASN A 41 -14.69 6.60 -5.55
CA ASN A 41 -15.59 6.07 -4.52
C ASN A 41 -15.91 7.07 -3.41
N TRP A 42 -14.94 7.92 -3.06
CA TRP A 42 -15.07 8.92 -1.98
C TRP A 42 -15.29 10.35 -2.50
N ALA A 43 -15.52 10.54 -3.80
CA ALA A 43 -15.72 11.88 -4.36
C ALA A 43 -17.06 12.53 -3.93
N GLY A 44 -17.98 11.73 -3.39
CA GLY A 44 -19.36 12.13 -3.11
C GLY A 44 -20.23 12.14 -4.36
N GLY A 45 -21.57 12.27 -4.15
CA GLY A 45 -22.54 12.23 -5.25
C GLY A 45 -22.99 10.82 -5.63
N ASP A 46 -23.66 10.68 -6.77
CA ASP A 46 -24.27 9.43 -7.26
C ASP A 46 -23.30 8.60 -8.13
N SER A 47 -22.00 8.57 -7.81
CA SER A 47 -21.05 7.74 -8.55
C SER A 47 -21.25 6.27 -8.21
N ASP A 48 -21.21 5.39 -9.22
CA ASP A 48 -21.20 3.95 -8.99
C ASP A 48 -19.95 3.54 -8.21
N TRP A 49 -20.14 2.85 -7.09
CA TRP A 49 -19.05 2.32 -6.28
C TRP A 49 -18.25 1.29 -7.08
N GLN A 50 -16.95 1.49 -7.16
CA GLN A 50 -16.01 0.57 -7.81
C GLN A 50 -15.46 -0.43 -6.79
N ASP A 51 -15.82 -1.71 -6.94
CA ASP A 51 -15.26 -2.77 -6.12
C ASP A 51 -13.82 -3.09 -6.57
N LEU A 52 -12.86 -2.76 -5.74
CA LEU A 52 -11.43 -3.03 -5.99
C LEU A 52 -11.07 -4.52 -5.92
N PHE A 53 -11.94 -5.32 -5.34
CA PHE A 53 -11.72 -6.75 -5.15
C PHE A 53 -12.61 -7.63 -6.03
N ASP A 54 -13.27 -7.05 -7.02
CA ASP A 54 -13.93 -7.85 -8.04
C ASP A 54 -12.93 -8.70 -8.84
N ALA A 55 -13.43 -9.71 -9.50
CA ALA A 55 -12.58 -10.68 -10.21
C ALA A 55 -11.72 -10.07 -11.34
N ALA A 56 -12.11 -8.92 -11.90
CA ALA A 56 -11.35 -8.25 -12.96
C ALA A 56 -10.20 -7.43 -12.36
N HIS A 57 -10.46 -6.65 -11.32
CA HIS A 57 -9.46 -5.87 -10.60
C HIS A 57 -8.44 -6.78 -9.91
N LEU A 58 -8.89 -7.83 -9.21
CA LEU A 58 -7.99 -8.81 -8.58
C LEU A 58 -6.98 -9.36 -9.59
N ARG A 59 -7.43 -9.89 -10.72
CA ARG A 59 -6.51 -10.47 -11.74
C ARG A 59 -5.59 -9.46 -12.41
N LYS A 60 -5.98 -8.20 -12.46
CA LYS A 60 -5.23 -7.15 -13.15
C LYS A 60 -4.21 -6.48 -12.26
N LEU A 61 -4.52 -6.30 -10.98
CA LEU A 61 -3.81 -5.39 -10.08
C LEU A 61 -3.06 -6.10 -8.96
N PHE A 62 -3.42 -7.34 -8.61
CA PHE A 62 -2.89 -8.02 -7.43
C PHE A 62 -2.09 -9.28 -7.77
N SER A 63 -1.17 -9.65 -6.86
CA SER A 63 -0.37 -10.86 -6.98
C SER A 63 -1.21 -12.13 -6.84
N ALA A 64 -0.73 -13.24 -7.39
CA ALA A 64 -1.39 -14.53 -7.23
C ALA A 64 -1.49 -14.96 -5.74
N GLU A 65 -0.54 -14.55 -4.92
CA GLU A 65 -0.57 -14.82 -3.47
C GLU A 65 -1.66 -14.00 -2.77
N PHE A 66 -1.74 -12.70 -3.05
CA PHE A 66 -2.80 -11.84 -2.53
C PHE A 66 -4.20 -12.35 -2.91
N ILE A 67 -4.40 -12.70 -4.19
CA ILE A 67 -5.67 -13.22 -4.70
C ILE A 67 -6.10 -14.47 -3.95
N ARG A 68 -5.18 -15.43 -3.75
CA ARG A 68 -5.50 -16.65 -2.98
C ARG A 68 -5.89 -16.35 -1.53
N GLY A 69 -5.17 -15.44 -0.88
CA GLY A 69 -5.48 -14.99 0.48
C GLY A 69 -6.88 -14.39 0.56
N TYR A 70 -7.19 -13.46 -0.36
CA TYR A 70 -8.50 -12.82 -0.41
C TYR A 70 -9.63 -13.82 -0.66
N GLN A 71 -9.50 -14.70 -1.65
CA GLN A 71 -10.50 -15.73 -1.95
C GLN A 71 -10.74 -16.69 -0.79
N THR A 72 -9.72 -16.98 0.02
CA THR A 72 -9.88 -17.81 1.21
C THR A 72 -10.62 -17.04 2.30
N ALA A 73 -10.22 -15.79 2.57
CA ALA A 73 -10.86 -14.94 3.58
C ALA A 73 -12.32 -14.60 3.21
N GLN A 74 -12.63 -14.47 1.93
CA GLN A 74 -13.99 -14.17 1.42
C GLN A 74 -15.03 -15.24 1.80
N ASN A 75 -14.63 -16.46 2.15
CA ASN A 75 -15.55 -17.47 2.70
C ASN A 75 -16.05 -17.11 4.08
N TYR A 76 -15.50 -16.09 4.72
CA TYR A 76 -15.83 -15.59 6.04
C TYR A 76 -16.12 -14.09 5.96
N PRO A 77 -17.27 -13.69 5.41
CA PRO A 77 -17.59 -12.28 5.23
C PRO A 77 -17.75 -11.58 6.58
N ALA A 78 -17.37 -10.30 6.60
CA ALA A 78 -17.41 -9.49 7.82
C ALA A 78 -18.83 -9.19 8.30
N THR A 79 -19.83 -9.25 7.39
CA THR A 79 -21.24 -9.08 7.72
C THR A 79 -22.07 -10.25 7.20
N GLU A 80 -23.21 -10.57 7.84
CA GLU A 80 -24.02 -11.75 7.55
C GLU A 80 -24.50 -11.83 6.09
N ASP A 81 -24.80 -10.66 5.49
CA ASP A 81 -25.21 -10.54 4.07
C ASP A 81 -24.06 -10.05 3.17
N GLY A 82 -22.81 -9.99 3.69
CA GLY A 82 -21.67 -9.44 2.99
C GLY A 82 -21.01 -10.43 2.03
N ILE A 83 -20.28 -9.89 1.07
CA ILE A 83 -19.46 -10.65 0.11
C ILE A 83 -17.95 -10.37 0.32
N SER A 84 -17.60 -9.43 1.19
CA SER A 84 -16.24 -9.02 1.50
C SER A 84 -15.82 -9.52 2.88
N PRO A 85 -14.57 -9.93 3.07
CA PRO A 85 -14.01 -10.24 4.40
C PRO A 85 -13.80 -8.98 5.25
N PHE A 86 -14.04 -7.79 4.69
CA PHE A 86 -13.89 -6.50 5.36
C PHE A 86 -15.21 -5.73 5.31
N ASP A 87 -15.56 -5.08 6.42
CA ASP A 87 -16.73 -4.19 6.55
C ASP A 87 -16.35 -2.70 6.41
N TYR A 88 -15.14 -2.41 5.93
CA TYR A 88 -14.61 -1.06 5.75
C TYR A 88 -13.75 -0.97 4.48
N ASP A 89 -13.51 0.24 4.00
CA ASP A 89 -12.54 0.51 2.94
C ASP A 89 -11.11 0.35 3.51
N VAL A 90 -10.40 -0.68 3.05
CA VAL A 90 -9.07 -1.07 3.56
C VAL A 90 -7.98 -0.05 3.24
N ILE A 91 -8.19 0.83 2.26
CA ILE A 91 -7.24 1.88 1.85
C ILE A 91 -7.47 3.13 2.69
N VAL A 92 -8.72 3.56 2.81
CA VAL A 92 -9.10 4.71 3.61
C VAL A 92 -9.05 4.38 5.11
N GLY A 93 -9.18 3.10 5.47
CA GLY A 93 -9.14 2.61 6.84
C GLY A 93 -10.38 3.02 7.64
N GLY A 94 -11.57 2.95 7.04
CA GLY A 94 -12.82 3.30 7.70
C GLY A 94 -14.03 3.14 6.81
N GLN A 95 -15.21 3.41 7.41
CA GLN A 95 -16.52 3.41 6.73
C GLN A 95 -16.98 4.83 6.37
N ASP A 96 -16.30 5.84 6.90
CA ASP A 96 -16.60 7.26 6.67
C ASP A 96 -15.33 7.99 6.23
N ALA A 97 -15.44 8.76 5.17
CA ALA A 97 -14.41 9.69 4.72
C ALA A 97 -15.01 10.88 3.98
N CYS A 98 -14.24 11.96 3.92
CA CYS A 98 -14.46 13.06 2.98
C CYS A 98 -13.90 12.69 1.59
N PRO A 99 -14.21 13.47 0.55
CA PRO A 99 -13.41 13.44 -0.67
C PRO A 99 -11.92 13.55 -0.34
N LEU A 100 -11.12 12.65 -0.95
CA LEU A 100 -9.70 12.58 -0.64
C LEU A 100 -8.96 13.80 -1.20
N GLU A 101 -8.20 14.49 -0.35
CA GLU A 101 -7.46 15.70 -0.71
C GLU A 101 -5.95 15.50 -0.56
N ASN A 102 -5.17 16.31 -1.27
CA ASN A 102 -3.71 16.36 -1.20
C ASN A 102 -3.03 14.99 -1.43
N LEU A 103 -3.62 14.19 -2.34
CA LEU A 103 -3.11 12.87 -2.72
C LEU A 103 -1.73 12.97 -3.36
N THR A 104 -0.80 12.17 -2.85
CA THR A 104 0.51 11.94 -3.45
C THR A 104 0.79 10.45 -3.56
N ILE A 105 1.42 10.03 -4.65
CA ILE A 105 1.83 8.64 -4.91
C ILE A 105 3.30 8.69 -5.32
N ALA A 106 4.16 8.04 -4.55
CA ALA A 106 5.60 8.05 -4.80
C ALA A 106 6.22 6.67 -4.55
N PRO A 107 7.08 6.17 -5.46
CA PRO A 107 7.82 4.96 -5.20
C PRO A 107 8.88 5.22 -4.12
N ALA A 108 9.05 4.26 -3.22
CA ALA A 108 10.10 4.26 -2.22
C ALA A 108 10.95 2.98 -2.36
N PRO A 109 12.26 3.04 -2.09
CA PRO A 109 13.10 1.86 -2.14
C PRO A 109 12.64 0.83 -1.10
N ALA A 110 12.36 -0.39 -1.54
CA ALA A 110 12.10 -1.52 -0.65
C ALA A 110 13.20 -2.57 -0.78
N ALA A 111 13.45 -3.34 0.26
CA ALA A 111 14.41 -4.42 0.24
C ALA A 111 13.79 -5.71 -0.34
N GLY A 112 14.62 -6.60 -0.90
CA GLY A 112 14.18 -7.97 -1.23
C GLY A 112 13.40 -8.12 -2.54
N GLY A 113 13.66 -7.31 -3.56
CA GLY A 113 13.05 -7.46 -4.89
C GLY A 113 11.61 -6.94 -5.00
N ARG A 114 11.13 -6.23 -3.99
CA ARG A 114 9.86 -5.51 -3.94
C ARG A 114 10.10 -4.02 -4.14
N THR A 115 9.14 -3.34 -4.71
CA THR A 115 9.08 -1.88 -4.71
C THR A 115 7.96 -1.45 -3.79
N GLU A 116 8.27 -0.62 -2.81
CA GLU A 116 7.26 0.02 -1.98
C GLU A 116 6.75 1.28 -2.71
N VAL A 117 5.45 1.47 -2.74
CA VAL A 117 4.82 2.71 -3.23
C VAL A 117 4.08 3.34 -2.06
N LEU A 118 4.54 4.50 -1.64
CA LEU A 118 3.94 5.29 -0.57
C LEU A 118 2.83 6.17 -1.14
N VAL A 119 1.66 6.06 -0.57
CA VAL A 119 0.50 6.92 -0.84
C VAL A 119 0.18 7.72 0.41
N ARG A 120 -0.02 9.03 0.25
CA ARG A 120 -0.45 9.93 1.33
C ARG A 120 -1.62 10.77 0.85
N PHE A 121 -2.62 10.94 1.71
CA PHE A 121 -3.81 11.76 1.43
C PHE A 121 -4.44 12.22 2.75
N GLN A 122 -5.36 13.16 2.66
CA GLN A 122 -6.19 13.60 3.79
C GLN A 122 -7.62 13.14 3.52
N LYS A 123 -8.22 12.43 4.50
CA LYS A 123 -9.55 11.80 4.36
C LYS A 123 -10.64 12.43 5.23
N ALA A 124 -10.30 13.39 6.08
CA ALA A 124 -11.22 13.90 7.10
C ALA A 124 -11.37 15.42 7.10
N ARG A 125 -10.89 16.11 6.07
CA ARG A 125 -10.87 17.59 6.06
C ARG A 125 -12.24 18.25 6.13
N CYS A 126 -13.28 17.61 5.62
CA CYS A 126 -14.64 18.11 5.71
C CYS A 126 -15.25 17.94 7.12
N MET A 127 -14.64 17.11 7.99
CA MET A 127 -15.17 16.81 9.32
C MET A 127 -14.80 17.88 10.36
N GLY A 128 -13.74 18.66 10.12
CA GLY A 128 -13.32 19.70 11.07
C GLY A 128 -12.00 20.38 10.72
N THR A 129 -11.58 21.30 11.60
CA THR A 129 -10.32 22.05 11.45
C THR A 129 -9.28 21.68 12.51
N ASP A 130 -9.60 20.73 13.38
CA ASP A 130 -8.68 20.21 14.37
C ASP A 130 -7.54 19.40 13.75
N ALA A 131 -6.51 19.09 14.54
CA ALA A 131 -5.32 18.40 14.04
C ALA A 131 -5.61 16.99 13.49
N ALA A 132 -6.57 16.27 14.08
CA ALA A 132 -6.95 14.94 13.62
C ALA A 132 -7.65 15.00 12.26
N SER A 133 -8.59 15.94 12.08
CA SER A 133 -9.27 16.17 10.80
C SER A 133 -8.32 16.63 9.69
N GLN A 134 -7.21 17.26 10.03
CA GLN A 134 -6.19 17.74 9.08
C GLN A 134 -5.02 16.75 8.91
N ALA A 135 -5.04 15.61 9.59
CA ALA A 135 -3.96 14.63 9.52
C ALA A 135 -3.88 13.94 8.14
N PHE A 136 -2.65 13.57 7.75
CA PHE A 136 -2.42 12.72 6.59
C PHE A 136 -2.56 11.25 6.99
N THR A 137 -3.26 10.51 6.14
CA THR A 137 -3.25 9.04 6.13
C THR A 137 -2.12 8.58 5.23
N GLU A 138 -1.35 7.59 5.66
CA GLU A 138 -0.30 6.95 4.87
C GLU A 138 -0.67 5.48 4.62
N VAL A 139 -0.57 5.07 3.36
CA VAL A 139 -0.76 3.69 2.91
C VAL A 139 0.45 3.29 2.08
N ARG A 140 1.00 2.12 2.33
CA ARG A 140 2.12 1.57 1.59
C ARG A 140 1.67 0.35 0.81
N PHE A 141 1.97 0.35 -0.46
CA PHE A 141 1.71 -0.78 -1.34
C PHE A 141 3.03 -1.49 -1.60
N GLU A 142 3.11 -2.76 -1.25
CA GLU A 142 4.20 -3.62 -1.71
C GLU A 142 3.88 -4.11 -3.12
N VAL A 143 4.73 -3.75 -4.08
CA VAL A 143 4.57 -4.12 -5.48
C VAL A 143 5.67 -5.09 -5.88
N VAL A 144 5.28 -6.19 -6.50
CA VAL A 144 6.16 -7.21 -7.06
C VAL A 144 5.99 -7.31 -8.56
N THR A 145 6.91 -8.00 -9.24
CA THR A 145 6.77 -8.28 -10.67
C THR A 145 6.39 -9.75 -10.87
N GLU A 146 5.21 -10.00 -11.39
CA GLU A 146 4.75 -11.33 -11.79
C GLU A 146 4.56 -11.38 -13.31
N ALA A 147 5.15 -12.37 -13.97
CA ALA A 147 5.10 -12.54 -15.44
C ALA A 147 5.45 -11.23 -16.21
N GLY A 148 6.41 -10.45 -15.69
CA GLY A 148 6.85 -9.20 -16.29
C GLY A 148 5.92 -8.00 -16.06
N LYS A 149 4.90 -8.13 -15.21
CA LYS A 149 3.95 -7.05 -14.87
C LYS A 149 4.06 -6.67 -13.39
N PRO A 150 4.04 -5.37 -13.06
CA PRO A 150 3.93 -4.93 -11.68
C PRO A 150 2.52 -5.21 -11.15
N VAL A 151 2.43 -5.83 -9.98
CA VAL A 151 1.19 -6.14 -9.28
C VAL A 151 1.36 -5.88 -7.78
N VAL A 152 0.28 -5.49 -7.11
CA VAL A 152 0.28 -5.28 -5.66
C VAL A 152 0.28 -6.63 -4.94
N ASP A 153 1.25 -6.83 -4.06
CA ASP A 153 1.40 -8.05 -3.25
C ASP A 153 0.86 -7.86 -1.83
N ASP A 154 0.93 -6.66 -1.29
CA ASP A 154 0.32 -6.33 0.01
C ASP A 154 -0.05 -4.84 0.09
N ILE A 155 -0.98 -4.54 0.99
CA ILE A 155 -1.37 -3.18 1.38
C ILE A 155 -1.10 -3.04 2.87
N LEU A 156 -0.28 -2.06 3.22
CA LEU A 156 0.15 -1.80 4.58
C LEU A 156 -0.44 -0.47 5.03
N THR A 157 -1.21 -0.50 6.08
CA THR A 157 -1.71 0.68 6.78
C THR A 157 -1.02 0.79 8.14
N THR A 158 -1.27 1.87 8.84
CA THR A 158 -0.76 2.06 10.20
C THR A 158 -1.96 2.20 11.12
N ASP A 159 -2.00 1.41 12.18
CA ASP A 159 -3.02 1.52 13.20
C ASP A 159 -2.82 2.77 14.09
N ASP A 160 -3.78 3.05 14.98
CA ASP A 160 -3.75 4.22 15.88
C ASP A 160 -2.55 4.21 16.84
N ALA A 161 -1.93 3.05 17.05
CA ALA A 161 -0.71 2.89 17.86
C ALA A 161 0.58 3.08 17.04
N GLY A 162 0.47 3.37 15.74
CA GLY A 162 1.59 3.54 14.83
C GLY A 162 2.20 2.21 14.35
N LYS A 163 1.53 1.07 14.58
CA LYS A 163 2.01 -0.24 14.15
C LYS A 163 1.57 -0.53 12.71
N PRO A 164 2.47 -1.03 11.85
CA PRO A 164 2.09 -1.50 10.52
C PRO A 164 1.08 -2.65 10.60
N ASN A 165 0.02 -2.55 9.81
CA ASN A 165 -1.01 -3.56 9.64
C ASN A 165 -1.02 -4.01 8.17
N SER A 166 -0.69 -5.28 7.92
CA SER A 166 -0.68 -5.91 6.60
C SER A 166 -2.05 -6.46 6.27
N LEU A 167 -2.58 -6.14 5.11
CA LEU A 167 -3.86 -6.68 4.66
C LEU A 167 -3.80 -8.21 4.44
N LYS A 168 -2.67 -8.71 3.95
CA LYS A 168 -2.44 -10.17 3.84
C LYS A 168 -2.47 -10.85 5.21
N ALA A 169 -1.86 -10.23 6.23
CA ALA A 169 -1.92 -10.76 7.58
C ALA A 169 -3.34 -10.71 8.15
N ALA A 170 -4.07 -9.62 7.94
CA ALA A 170 -5.47 -9.51 8.36
C ALA A 170 -6.35 -10.61 7.73
N MET A 171 -6.19 -10.88 6.43
CA MET A 171 -6.89 -11.98 5.76
C MET A 171 -6.56 -13.35 6.36
N GLN A 172 -5.30 -13.60 6.71
CA GLN A 172 -4.89 -14.83 7.38
C GLN A 172 -5.50 -14.97 8.78
N ASP A 173 -5.59 -13.85 9.51
CA ASP A 173 -6.16 -13.86 10.86
C ASP A 173 -7.67 -14.06 10.85
N ILE A 174 -8.40 -13.53 9.87
CA ILE A 174 -9.81 -13.85 9.64
C ILE A 174 -10.01 -15.37 9.53
N VAL A 175 -9.20 -16.04 8.70
CA VAL A 175 -9.29 -17.49 8.49
C VAL A 175 -8.94 -18.30 9.72
N LYS A 176 -7.97 -17.84 10.54
CA LYS A 176 -7.55 -18.56 11.76
C LYS A 176 -8.57 -18.48 12.91
N GLN A 177 -9.43 -17.47 12.90
CA GLN A 177 -10.42 -17.24 13.96
C GLN A 177 -11.71 -18.06 13.78
N GLN A 178 -11.78 -18.85 12.72
CA GLN A 178 -12.90 -19.74 12.40
C GLN A 178 -12.62 -21.16 12.90
#